data_bf14ee238a09e83dc013ecb9c19eaec6
#
_entry.id   bf14ee238a09e83dc013ecb9c19eaec6
#
_cell.length_a   1.000
_cell.length_b   1.000
_cell.length_c   1.000
_cell.angle_alpha   90.00
_cell.angle_beta   90.00
_cell.angle_gamma   90.00
#
_symmetry.space_group_name_H-M   'P 1'
#
loop_
_entity.id
_entity.type
_entity.pdbx_description
1 polymer ?
#
loop_
_entity_poly.entity_id
_entity_poly.type
_entity_poly.pdbx_seq_one_letter_code
_entity_poly.pdbx_strand_id
1 'polypeptide(L)'
;MIEPKEREMHRIAVTGIIWKKEGREYKYLITKRSPHKKAWPNLWTVPGGGMEVDDYIHGETTFANSESPQWYNAVEKTLRREIKEEVNLEVSDIQYLLDVAFIRPDGVPAIVLSFYCTYAGGEVKLDEDAVEFAWITAEQVGDYELIQGIDHEIELVEERLAAK
;
A
#
# COMPACT_ATOMS: atom_id res chain seq x y z
N MET A 1 9.03 14.31 20.69
CA MET A 1 7.75 13.83 20.08
C MET A 1 7.26 14.90 19.13
N ILE A 2 6.77 14.53 17.95
CA ILE A 2 6.23 15.50 16.98
C ILE A 2 4.78 15.79 17.33
N GLU A 3 4.46 17.07 17.56
CA GLU A 3 3.10 17.50 17.86
C GLU A 3 2.25 17.56 16.59
N PRO A 4 1.01 17.02 16.62
CA PRO A 4 0.10 17.08 15.47
C PRO A 4 -0.41 18.50 15.24
N LYS A 5 -0.46 18.94 13.97
CA LYS A 5 -1.03 20.24 13.59
C LYS A 5 -2.54 20.29 13.77
N GLU A 6 -3.20 19.19 13.44
CA GLU A 6 -4.64 19.01 13.53
C GLU A 6 -4.94 17.71 14.26
N ARG A 7 -5.97 17.71 15.10
CA ARG A 7 -6.30 16.53 15.91
C ARG A 7 -7.27 15.56 15.25
N GLU A 8 -8.11 16.06 14.37
CA GLU A 8 -9.17 15.25 13.72
C GLU A 8 -8.87 14.95 12.26
N MET A 9 -8.08 15.80 11.60
CA MET A 9 -7.75 15.64 10.20
C MET A 9 -6.50 14.77 10.03
N HIS A 10 -6.67 13.63 9.37
CA HIS A 10 -5.60 12.71 9.07
C HIS A 10 -5.42 12.58 7.56
N ARG A 11 -4.17 12.49 7.10
CA ARG A 11 -3.88 11.99 5.76
C ARG A 11 -4.15 10.48 5.73
N ILE A 12 -4.99 10.03 4.83
CA ILE A 12 -5.26 8.62 4.59
C ILE A 12 -4.33 8.13 3.48
N ALA A 13 -3.66 7.03 3.71
CA ALA A 13 -2.87 6.33 2.71
C ALA A 13 -3.20 4.84 2.75
N VAL A 14 -2.91 4.15 1.65
CA VAL A 14 -3.12 2.71 1.50
C VAL A 14 -1.84 2.04 1.04
N THR A 15 -1.59 0.82 1.48
CA THR A 15 -0.49 -0.02 1.00
C THR A 15 -1.01 -1.40 0.65
N GLY A 16 -0.37 -2.06 -0.32
CA GLY A 16 -0.73 -3.39 -0.77
C GLY A 16 0.46 -4.34 -0.79
N ILE A 17 0.43 -5.36 0.05
CA ILE A 17 1.37 -6.48 -0.02
C ILE A 17 0.87 -7.44 -1.10
N ILE A 18 1.47 -7.34 -2.29
CA ILE A 18 1.14 -8.18 -3.43
C ILE A 18 1.90 -9.47 -3.31
N TRP A 19 1.18 -10.58 -3.29
CA TRP A 19 1.78 -11.90 -3.21
C TRP A 19 1.40 -12.80 -4.37
N LYS A 20 2.27 -13.74 -4.68
CA LYS A 20 2.04 -14.85 -5.61
C LYS A 20 2.63 -16.13 -5.05
N LYS A 21 2.17 -17.28 -5.55
CA LYS A 21 2.73 -18.57 -5.19
C LYS A 21 3.61 -19.08 -6.32
N GLU A 22 4.86 -19.40 -6.01
CA GLU A 22 5.79 -20.06 -6.94
C GLU A 22 6.23 -21.40 -6.36
N GLY A 23 5.77 -22.50 -6.93
CA GLY A 23 5.99 -23.83 -6.38
C GLY A 23 5.31 -23.96 -4.99
N ARG A 24 6.14 -24.11 -3.96
CA ARG A 24 5.67 -24.22 -2.56
C ARG A 24 5.82 -22.93 -1.76
N GLU A 25 6.45 -21.91 -2.32
CA GLU A 25 6.78 -20.67 -1.64
C GLU A 25 5.82 -19.55 -2.02
N TYR A 26 5.53 -18.69 -1.05
CA TYR A 26 4.91 -17.40 -1.30
C TYR A 26 6.00 -16.35 -1.58
N LYS A 27 5.77 -15.52 -2.57
CA LYS A 27 6.63 -14.40 -2.95
C LYS A 27 5.87 -13.09 -2.81
N TYR A 28 6.53 -12.11 -2.24
CA TYR A 28 6.00 -10.77 -1.94
C TYR A 28 6.74 -9.74 -2.75
N LEU A 29 6.01 -8.83 -3.38
CA LEU A 29 6.60 -7.74 -4.16
C LEU A 29 7.04 -6.61 -3.22
N ILE A 30 8.31 -6.25 -3.31
CA ILE A 30 8.84 -5.03 -2.70
C ILE A 30 9.46 -4.13 -3.76
N THR A 31 9.44 -2.82 -3.51
CA THR A 31 10.03 -1.81 -4.38
C THR A 31 10.99 -0.92 -3.59
N LYS A 32 12.08 -0.50 -4.23
CA LYS A 32 13.04 0.42 -3.62
C LYS A 32 12.74 1.85 -4.00
N ARG A 33 12.50 2.68 -3.01
CA ARG A 33 12.19 4.09 -3.20
C ARG A 33 13.34 4.85 -3.87
N SER A 34 12.99 5.75 -4.76
CA SER A 34 13.93 6.65 -5.40
C SER A 34 14.72 7.46 -4.36
N PRO A 35 16.04 7.72 -4.60
CA PRO A 35 16.86 8.58 -3.73
C PRO A 35 16.34 10.02 -3.65
N HIS A 36 15.47 10.45 -4.58
CA HIS A 36 14.90 11.79 -4.61
C HIS A 36 13.63 11.95 -3.75
N LYS A 37 13.11 10.87 -3.17
CA LYS A 37 11.95 10.94 -2.28
C LYS A 37 12.30 11.65 -0.98
N LYS A 38 11.43 12.57 -0.55
CA LYS A 38 11.62 13.33 0.71
C LYS A 38 11.52 12.45 1.95
N ALA A 39 10.67 11.44 1.92
CA ALA A 39 10.47 10.52 3.03
C ALA A 39 11.06 9.15 2.68
N TRP A 40 11.91 8.64 3.56
CA TRP A 40 12.53 7.31 3.47
C TRP A 40 13.17 7.01 2.10
N PRO A 41 14.09 7.88 1.57
CA PRO A 41 14.77 7.59 0.32
C PRO A 41 15.63 6.34 0.43
N ASN A 42 15.77 5.61 -0.68
CA ASN A 42 16.56 4.37 -0.80
C ASN A 42 16.08 3.18 0.04
N LEU A 43 15.04 3.30 0.86
CA LEU A 43 14.49 2.17 1.59
C LEU A 43 13.52 1.36 0.71
N TRP A 44 13.39 0.09 1.05
CA TRP A 44 12.45 -0.81 0.42
C TRP A 44 11.08 -0.72 1.10
N THR A 45 10.04 -0.88 0.31
CA THR A 45 8.64 -0.78 0.74
C THR A 45 7.74 -1.65 -0.13
N VAL A 46 6.44 -1.60 0.11
CA VAL A 46 5.41 -2.16 -0.75
C VAL A 46 4.68 -1.05 -1.50
N PRO A 47 4.04 -1.33 -2.65
CA PRO A 47 3.26 -0.33 -3.40
C PRO A 47 2.16 0.30 -2.56
N GLY A 48 1.93 1.59 -2.78
CA GLY A 48 0.85 2.31 -2.13
C GLY A 48 1.08 3.80 -2.05
N GLY A 49 0.05 4.54 -1.70
CA GLY A 49 0.12 5.99 -1.61
C GLY A 49 -1.11 6.64 -0.99
N GLY A 50 -1.20 7.94 -1.13
CA GLY A 50 -2.25 8.75 -0.52
C GLY A 50 -3.58 8.64 -1.25
N MET A 51 -4.65 8.58 -0.47
CA MET A 51 -6.00 8.68 -1.00
C MET A 51 -6.25 10.09 -1.51
N GLU A 52 -6.82 10.20 -2.70
CA GLU A 52 -7.19 11.44 -3.36
C GLU A 52 -8.69 11.49 -3.64
N VAL A 53 -9.25 12.69 -3.70
CA VAL A 53 -10.68 12.87 -4.03
C VAL A 53 -11.00 12.31 -5.42
N ASP A 54 -10.05 12.43 -6.34
CA ASP A 54 -10.20 11.94 -7.72
C ASP A 54 -10.32 10.41 -7.82
N ASP A 55 -9.92 9.67 -6.77
CA ASP A 55 -10.07 8.21 -6.72
C ASP A 55 -11.54 7.77 -6.75
N TYR A 56 -12.46 8.63 -6.35
CA TYR A 56 -13.88 8.27 -6.23
C TYR A 56 -14.86 9.27 -6.79
N ILE A 57 -14.55 10.59 -6.83
CA ILE A 57 -15.52 11.65 -7.13
C ILE A 57 -16.20 11.52 -8.52
N HIS A 58 -15.50 10.93 -9.49
CA HIS A 58 -15.97 10.71 -10.85
C HIS A 58 -16.72 9.38 -11.04
N GLY A 59 -16.80 8.56 -9.97
CA GLY A 59 -17.52 7.30 -10.00
C GLY A 59 -19.03 7.47 -9.80
N GLU A 60 -19.75 6.37 -9.96
CA GLU A 60 -21.18 6.35 -9.65
C GLU A 60 -21.42 6.59 -8.17
N THR A 61 -22.32 7.52 -7.85
CA THR A 61 -22.72 7.80 -6.47
C THR A 61 -23.80 6.82 -6.04
N THR A 62 -23.75 6.41 -4.78
CA THR A 62 -24.74 5.49 -4.21
C THR A 62 -26.08 6.18 -3.95
N PHE A 63 -26.07 7.47 -3.68
CA PHE A 63 -27.26 8.31 -3.42
C PHE A 63 -27.19 9.61 -4.23
N ALA A 64 -27.40 9.52 -5.54
CA ALA A 64 -27.21 10.62 -6.48
C ALA A 64 -28.05 11.87 -6.19
N ASN A 65 -29.21 11.72 -5.55
CA ASN A 65 -30.13 12.82 -5.23
C ASN A 65 -30.01 13.31 -3.79
N SER A 66 -28.96 12.93 -3.08
CA SER A 66 -28.68 13.36 -1.71
C SER A 66 -27.93 14.68 -1.69
N GLU A 67 -28.14 15.50 -0.66
CA GLU A 67 -27.31 16.67 -0.37
C GLU A 67 -25.86 16.29 -0.06
N SER A 68 -25.63 15.02 0.33
CA SER A 68 -24.30 14.44 0.59
C SER A 68 -24.13 13.17 -0.24
N PRO A 69 -23.72 13.28 -1.51
CA PRO A 69 -23.47 12.11 -2.35
C PRO A 69 -22.37 11.24 -1.73
N GLN A 70 -22.51 9.92 -1.86
CA GLN A 70 -21.61 8.94 -1.25
C GLN A 70 -21.04 8.01 -2.31
N TRP A 71 -19.80 7.60 -2.10
CA TRP A 71 -19.09 6.63 -2.94
C TRP A 71 -18.58 5.48 -2.08
N TYR A 72 -18.91 4.25 -2.47
CA TYR A 72 -18.41 3.06 -1.80
C TYR A 72 -17.08 2.59 -2.39
N ASN A 73 -16.33 1.85 -1.59
CA ASN A 73 -15.07 1.22 -1.97
C ASN A 73 -13.98 2.21 -2.42
N ALA A 74 -14.00 3.44 -1.91
CA ALA A 74 -13.02 4.46 -2.26
C ALA A 74 -11.58 4.01 -1.91
N VAL A 75 -11.38 3.37 -0.77
CA VAL A 75 -10.08 2.85 -0.33
C VAL A 75 -9.55 1.77 -1.30
N GLU A 76 -10.39 0.85 -1.75
CA GLU A 76 -9.99 -0.17 -2.73
C GLU A 76 -9.63 0.47 -4.09
N LYS A 77 -10.38 1.48 -4.52
CA LYS A 77 -10.08 2.22 -5.76
C LYS A 77 -8.72 2.91 -5.68
N THR A 78 -8.43 3.58 -4.55
CA THR A 78 -7.12 4.17 -4.29
C THR A 78 -6.01 3.11 -4.38
N LEU A 79 -6.16 1.98 -3.71
CA LEU A 79 -5.15 0.92 -3.72
C LEU A 79 -4.89 0.39 -5.14
N ARG A 80 -5.93 0.14 -5.92
CA ARG A 80 -5.79 -0.33 -7.32
C ARG A 80 -5.11 0.71 -8.21
N ARG A 81 -5.43 2.00 -8.05
CA ARG A 81 -4.77 3.08 -8.78
C ARG A 81 -3.28 3.13 -8.44
N GLU A 82 -2.93 3.17 -7.15
CA GLU A 82 -1.53 3.21 -6.71
C GLU A 82 -0.72 2.01 -7.22
N ILE A 83 -1.25 0.80 -7.10
CA ILE A 83 -0.60 -0.41 -7.63
C ILE A 83 -0.41 -0.32 -9.15
N LYS A 84 -1.42 0.20 -9.86
CA LYS A 84 -1.33 0.34 -11.32
C LYS A 84 -0.30 1.38 -11.73
N GLU A 85 -0.26 2.51 -11.05
CA GLU A 85 0.67 3.62 -11.33
C GLU A 85 2.11 3.25 -10.97
N GLU A 86 2.34 2.73 -9.74
CA GLU A 86 3.69 2.47 -9.24
C GLU A 86 4.35 1.22 -9.82
N VAL A 87 3.59 0.16 -10.09
CA VAL A 87 4.15 -1.14 -10.50
C VAL A 87 3.48 -1.78 -11.71
N ASN A 88 2.43 -1.17 -12.28
CA ASN A 88 1.69 -1.66 -13.46
C ASN A 88 1.08 -3.06 -13.32
N LEU A 89 0.71 -3.47 -12.12
CA LEU A 89 0.11 -4.79 -11.88
C LEU A 89 -1.40 -4.72 -11.73
N GLU A 90 -2.04 -5.87 -11.98
CA GLU A 90 -3.42 -6.18 -11.62
C GLU A 90 -3.42 -7.10 -10.40
N VAL A 91 -4.36 -6.87 -9.49
CA VAL A 91 -4.51 -7.64 -8.25
C VAL A 91 -5.94 -8.09 -8.02
N SER A 92 -6.09 -9.20 -7.32
CA SER A 92 -7.37 -9.75 -6.87
C SER A 92 -7.33 -10.06 -5.37
N ASP A 93 -8.47 -10.52 -4.83
CA ASP A 93 -8.59 -10.99 -3.44
C ASP A 93 -7.98 -10.01 -2.41
N ILE A 94 -8.34 -8.74 -2.54
CA ILE A 94 -7.86 -7.69 -1.64
C ILE A 94 -8.47 -7.92 -0.24
N GLN A 95 -7.59 -8.11 0.74
CA GLN A 95 -7.93 -8.36 2.13
C GLN A 95 -7.29 -7.31 3.04
N TYR A 96 -8.04 -6.80 3.99
CA TYR A 96 -7.52 -5.92 5.03
C TYR A 96 -6.53 -6.68 5.94
N LEU A 97 -5.39 -6.07 6.21
CA LEU A 97 -4.37 -6.63 7.10
C LEU A 97 -4.40 -5.94 8.47
N LEU A 98 -4.06 -4.68 8.49
CA LEU A 98 -4.00 -3.82 9.69
C LEU A 98 -3.98 -2.35 9.30
N ASP A 99 -3.97 -1.46 10.27
CA ASP A 99 -3.70 -0.04 10.09
C ASP A 99 -2.59 0.44 11.03
N VAL A 100 -1.90 1.49 10.58
CA VAL A 100 -0.84 2.15 11.34
C VAL A 100 -1.12 3.64 11.36
N ALA A 101 -1.19 4.22 12.56
CA ALA A 101 -1.29 5.66 12.73
C ALA A 101 0.05 6.24 13.22
N PHE A 102 0.47 7.34 12.65
CA PHE A 102 1.69 8.05 13.05
C PHE A 102 1.60 9.53 12.71
N ILE A 103 2.49 10.31 13.31
CA ILE A 103 2.65 11.72 12.99
C ILE A 103 3.86 11.87 12.07
N ARG A 104 3.64 12.40 10.90
CA ARG A 104 4.70 12.66 9.92
C ARG A 104 5.68 13.70 10.43
N PRO A 105 6.92 13.72 9.90
CA PRO A 105 7.92 14.75 10.27
C PRO A 105 7.45 16.19 10.08
N ASP A 106 6.50 16.44 9.15
CA ASP A 106 5.89 17.75 8.92
C ASP A 106 4.72 18.08 9.87
N GLY A 107 4.43 17.19 10.83
CA GLY A 107 3.38 17.35 11.84
C GLY A 107 1.98 16.98 11.38
N VAL A 108 1.82 16.41 10.16
CA VAL A 108 0.52 15.95 9.67
C VAL A 108 0.24 14.54 10.21
N PRO A 109 -0.86 14.32 10.95
CA PRO A 109 -1.27 12.98 11.33
C PRO A 109 -1.63 12.15 10.10
N ALA A 110 -1.24 10.90 10.08
CA ALA A 110 -1.52 9.98 9.00
C ALA A 110 -2.02 8.64 9.53
N ILE A 111 -2.91 8.03 8.77
CA ILE A 111 -3.30 6.63 8.95
C ILE A 111 -3.03 5.91 7.64
N VAL A 112 -2.33 4.79 7.72
CA VAL A 112 -2.08 3.88 6.59
C VAL A 112 -2.91 2.63 6.80
N LEU A 113 -3.75 2.32 5.83
CA LEU A 113 -4.53 1.09 5.78
C LEU A 113 -3.76 0.08 4.92
N SER A 114 -3.26 -0.98 5.54
CA SER A 114 -2.48 -2.03 4.87
C SER A 114 -3.38 -3.18 4.46
N PHE A 115 -3.21 -3.61 3.21
CA PHE A 115 -3.92 -4.72 2.59
C PHE A 115 -2.92 -5.75 2.06
N TYR A 116 -3.37 -6.97 1.89
CA TYR A 116 -2.66 -7.96 1.08
C TYR A 116 -3.56 -8.46 -0.04
N CYS A 117 -2.98 -8.74 -1.18
CA CYS A 117 -3.73 -9.07 -2.38
C CYS A 117 -2.94 -10.04 -3.28
N THR A 118 -3.68 -10.84 -4.03
CA THR A 118 -3.11 -11.81 -4.95
C THR A 118 -2.69 -11.13 -6.26
N TYR A 119 -1.48 -11.39 -6.73
CA TYR A 119 -1.07 -11.03 -8.08
C TYR A 119 -2.00 -11.67 -9.11
N ALA A 120 -2.60 -10.86 -9.97
CA ALA A 120 -3.57 -11.29 -10.97
C ALA A 120 -3.06 -11.14 -12.42
N GLY A 121 -1.98 -10.41 -12.63
CA GLY A 121 -1.39 -10.22 -13.97
C GLY A 121 -0.60 -8.92 -14.13
N GLY A 122 0.00 -8.78 -15.31
CA GLY A 122 0.84 -7.66 -15.67
C GLY A 122 2.33 -7.94 -15.48
N GLU A 123 3.15 -7.06 -16.01
CA GLU A 123 4.59 -7.04 -15.79
C GLU A 123 4.95 -5.83 -14.96
N VAL A 124 5.85 -5.99 -13.98
CA VAL A 124 6.31 -4.89 -13.16
C VAL A 124 6.99 -3.84 -14.03
N LYS A 125 6.41 -2.65 -14.02
CA LYS A 125 6.99 -1.44 -14.62
C LYS A 125 6.93 -0.37 -13.55
N LEU A 126 8.11 0.03 -13.09
CA LEU A 126 8.24 1.06 -12.06
C LEU A 126 7.98 2.44 -12.64
N ASP A 127 7.34 3.29 -11.86
CA ASP A 127 7.28 4.72 -12.12
C ASP A 127 8.57 5.43 -11.64
N GLU A 128 8.56 6.77 -11.58
CA GLU A 128 9.70 7.57 -11.14
C GLU A 128 9.96 7.50 -9.62
N ASP A 129 9.03 6.99 -8.85
CA ASP A 129 9.08 6.92 -7.40
C ASP A 129 9.89 5.72 -6.87
N ALA A 130 10.12 4.72 -7.72
CA ALA A 130 10.89 3.53 -7.39
C ALA A 130 11.98 3.25 -8.42
N VAL A 131 13.10 2.69 -7.98
CA VAL A 131 14.28 2.42 -8.85
C VAL A 131 14.58 0.94 -9.01
N GLU A 132 14.10 0.09 -8.11
CA GLU A 132 14.29 -1.36 -8.13
C GLU A 132 13.03 -2.07 -7.61
N PHE A 133 12.85 -3.33 -7.99
CA PHE A 133 11.86 -4.20 -7.37
C PHE A 133 12.42 -5.61 -7.15
N ALA A 134 11.83 -6.35 -6.22
CA ALA A 134 12.14 -7.74 -5.98
C ALA A 134 10.90 -8.52 -5.56
N TRP A 135 10.85 -9.80 -5.94
CA TRP A 135 9.93 -10.78 -5.39
C TRP A 135 10.67 -11.60 -4.35
N ILE A 136 10.33 -11.44 -3.08
CA ILE A 136 11.05 -12.05 -1.95
C ILE A 136 10.16 -13.03 -1.19
N THR A 137 10.76 -13.97 -0.49
CA THR A 137 10.06 -14.78 0.53
C THR A 137 10.04 -14.04 1.86
N ALA A 138 9.20 -14.47 2.81
CA ALA A 138 9.21 -13.94 4.17
C ALA A 138 10.56 -14.12 4.87
N GLU A 139 11.29 -15.19 4.57
CA GLU A 139 12.63 -15.45 5.14
C GLU A 139 13.69 -14.45 4.65
N GLN A 140 13.47 -13.83 3.48
CA GLN A 140 14.41 -12.89 2.86
C GLN A 140 14.21 -11.43 3.31
N VAL A 141 13.20 -11.12 4.14
CA VAL A 141 12.93 -9.73 4.58
C VAL A 141 14.13 -9.09 5.26
N GLY A 142 14.94 -9.86 5.99
CA GLY A 142 16.14 -9.38 6.65
C GLY A 142 17.31 -9.00 5.71
N ASP A 143 17.25 -9.37 4.43
CA ASP A 143 18.26 -9.03 3.44
C ASP A 143 18.06 -7.62 2.85
N TYR A 144 16.96 -6.96 3.18
CA TYR A 144 16.56 -5.67 2.63
C TYR A 144 16.38 -4.62 3.72
N GLU A 145 16.81 -3.39 3.45
CA GLU A 145 16.52 -2.25 4.33
C GLU A 145 15.09 -1.76 4.10
N LEU A 146 14.15 -2.43 4.76
CA LEU A 146 12.72 -2.11 4.67
C LEU A 146 12.34 -0.89 5.52
N ILE A 147 11.33 -0.15 5.08
CA ILE A 147 10.65 0.81 5.96
C ILE A 147 10.11 0.04 7.17
N GLN A 148 10.30 0.63 8.36
CA GLN A 148 9.90 0.02 9.63
C GLN A 148 8.46 -0.50 9.60
N GLY A 149 8.28 -1.77 9.94
CA GLY A 149 6.99 -2.45 10.05
C GLY A 149 6.61 -3.28 8.83
N ILE A 150 7.20 -3.05 7.65
CA ILE A 150 6.91 -3.83 6.43
C ILE A 150 7.31 -5.30 6.58
N ASP A 151 8.43 -5.56 7.26
CA ASP A 151 8.87 -6.91 7.62
C ASP A 151 7.80 -7.65 8.42
N HIS A 152 7.31 -7.03 9.48
CA HIS A 152 6.24 -7.58 10.32
C HIS A 152 4.93 -7.80 9.53
N GLU A 153 4.56 -6.87 8.66
CA GLU A 153 3.37 -7.01 7.83
C GLU A 153 3.48 -8.19 6.85
N ILE A 154 4.65 -8.41 6.23
CA ILE A 154 4.90 -9.56 5.36
C ILE A 154 4.81 -10.89 6.15
N GLU A 155 5.38 -10.94 7.35
CA GLU A 155 5.28 -12.11 8.23
C GLU A 155 3.84 -12.44 8.60
N LEU A 156 3.02 -11.42 8.93
CA LEU A 156 1.58 -11.60 9.20
C LEU A 156 0.83 -12.15 7.98
N VAL A 157 1.16 -11.70 6.77
CA VAL A 157 0.55 -12.25 5.55
C VAL A 157 0.95 -13.69 5.34
N GLU A 158 2.24 -14.04 5.53
CA GLU A 158 2.72 -15.43 5.47
C GLU A 158 1.92 -16.34 6.42
N GLU A 159 1.75 -15.92 7.67
CA GLU A 159 0.97 -16.65 8.68
C GLU A 159 -0.49 -16.85 8.23
N ARG A 160 -1.14 -15.82 7.70
CA ARG A 160 -2.53 -15.89 7.22
C ARG A 160 -2.68 -16.81 6.01
N LEU A 161 -1.71 -16.81 5.11
CA LEU A 161 -1.72 -17.68 3.93
C LEU A 161 -1.44 -19.15 4.31
N ALA A 162 -0.56 -19.39 5.26
CA ALA A 162 -0.26 -20.73 5.77
C ALA A 162 -1.43 -21.37 6.55
N ALA A 163 -2.33 -20.55 7.10
CA ALA A 163 -3.50 -21.02 7.86
C ALA A 163 -4.71 -21.40 6.97
N LYS A 164 -4.65 -21.16 5.66
CA LYS A 164 -5.68 -21.51 4.67
C LYS A 164 -5.42 -22.89 4.07
#